data_108570c8eb82a85e0a19600b24312a82
#
_entry.id   108570c8eb82a85e0a19600b24312a82
#
_cell.length_a   1.000
_cell.length_b   1.000
_cell.length_c   1.000
_cell.angle_alpha   90.00
_cell.angle_beta   90.00
_cell.angle_gamma   90.00
#
_symmetry.space_group_name_H-M   'P 1'
#
loop_
_entity.id
_entity.type
_entity.pdbx_description
1 polymer ?
#
loop_
_entity_poly.entity_id
_entity_poly.type
_entity_poly.pdbx_seq_one_letter_code
_entity_poly.pdbx_strand_id
1 'polypeptide(L)'
;MFPQTPAATAALSVAARFYSPALLNHCVRSYLWGAMYGAAHGIAFDDELYYVSALLHDIGLTEPFDSHRVSFEEAGGDLAWLFGVAAGWPADRAARASEIIVLHMRDDVSSTADPESHLLQVATSWDVVGRRPEEFPPEARAQTLARYPRQGFGSEFLACFEDQARRKPDSAAAASVANNAADRIKANPLDG
;
A
#
# COMPACT_ATOMS: atom_id res chain seq x y z
N MET A 1 12.17 -5.23 11.94
CA MET A 1 12.18 -6.68 11.63
C MET A 1 10.76 -7.01 11.18
N PHE A 2 10.56 -7.83 10.14
CA PHE A 2 9.20 -8.19 9.71
C PHE A 2 8.53 -9.11 10.74
N PRO A 3 7.20 -9.00 10.93
CA PRO A 3 6.45 -9.95 11.75
C PRO A 3 6.66 -11.40 11.28
N GLN A 4 6.82 -12.33 12.24
CA GLN A 4 7.10 -13.75 11.95
C GLN A 4 5.91 -14.64 12.30
N THR A 5 4.70 -14.11 12.17
CA THR A 5 3.47 -14.85 12.46
C THR A 5 3.04 -15.70 11.26
N PRO A 6 2.18 -16.71 11.44
CA PRO A 6 1.60 -17.47 10.33
C PRO A 6 0.87 -16.59 9.32
N ALA A 7 0.10 -15.60 9.78
CA ALA A 7 -0.63 -14.67 8.89
C ALA A 7 0.33 -13.79 8.07
N ALA A 8 1.37 -13.23 8.70
CA ALA A 8 2.39 -12.45 8.01
C ALA A 8 3.12 -13.26 6.93
N THR A 9 3.49 -14.51 7.24
CA THR A 9 4.14 -15.42 6.28
C THR A 9 3.21 -15.77 5.12
N ALA A 10 1.95 -16.03 5.41
CA ALA A 10 0.94 -16.32 4.38
C ALA A 10 0.67 -15.11 3.49
N ALA A 11 0.55 -13.89 4.06
CA ALA A 11 0.36 -12.67 3.28
C ALA A 11 1.52 -12.41 2.32
N LEU A 12 2.77 -12.61 2.76
CA LEU A 12 3.93 -12.49 1.88
C LEU A 12 3.89 -13.54 0.75
N SER A 13 3.45 -14.77 1.04
CA SER A 13 3.31 -15.81 0.04
C SER A 13 2.23 -15.49 -0.99
N VAL A 14 1.10 -14.88 -0.57
CA VAL A 14 0.05 -14.40 -1.46
C VAL A 14 0.58 -13.27 -2.34
N ALA A 15 1.20 -12.24 -1.74
CA ALA A 15 1.77 -11.12 -2.47
C ALA A 15 2.82 -11.59 -3.50
N ALA A 16 3.76 -12.46 -3.10
CA ALA A 16 4.78 -13.02 -3.99
C ALA A 16 4.20 -13.88 -5.14
N ARG A 17 3.02 -14.45 -4.97
CA ARG A 17 2.35 -15.26 -6.00
C ARG A 17 1.68 -14.42 -7.09
N PHE A 18 1.15 -13.25 -6.74
CA PHE A 18 0.29 -12.49 -7.63
C PHE A 18 0.88 -11.17 -8.12
N TYR A 19 1.84 -10.60 -7.40
CA TYR A 19 2.47 -9.35 -7.79
C TYR A 19 3.64 -9.53 -8.75
N SER A 20 3.87 -8.50 -9.56
CA SER A 20 5.17 -8.31 -10.21
C SER A 20 6.26 -8.07 -9.15
N PRO A 21 7.53 -8.27 -9.47
CA PRO A 21 8.62 -7.90 -8.55
C PRO A 21 8.60 -6.43 -8.14
N ALA A 22 8.21 -5.52 -9.05
CA ALA A 22 8.12 -4.08 -8.78
C ALA A 22 7.01 -3.75 -7.79
N LEU A 23 5.81 -4.33 -7.98
CA LEU A 23 4.66 -4.14 -7.09
C LEU A 23 4.88 -4.79 -5.73
N LEU A 24 5.46 -6.01 -5.68
CA LEU A 24 5.82 -6.65 -4.41
C LEU A 24 6.79 -5.79 -3.61
N ASN A 25 7.83 -5.26 -4.26
CA ASN A 25 8.78 -4.37 -3.59
C ASN A 25 8.11 -3.09 -3.11
N HIS A 26 7.15 -2.53 -3.86
CA HIS A 26 6.34 -1.40 -3.41
C HIS A 26 5.59 -1.70 -2.10
N CYS A 27 4.88 -2.82 -2.05
CA CYS A 27 4.13 -3.20 -0.85
C CYS A 27 5.05 -3.41 0.36
N VAL A 28 6.21 -4.04 0.17
CA VAL A 28 7.22 -4.19 1.23
C VAL A 28 7.80 -2.85 1.65
N ARG A 29 8.11 -1.95 0.71
CA ARG A 29 8.57 -0.60 1.03
C ARG A 29 7.51 0.20 1.77
N SER A 30 6.24 0.07 1.40
CA SER A 30 5.12 0.75 2.09
C SER A 30 5.05 0.36 3.56
N TYR A 31 5.22 -0.92 3.90
CA TYR A 31 5.36 -1.32 5.30
C TYR A 31 6.58 -0.66 5.97
N LEU A 32 7.75 -0.71 5.35
CA LEU A 32 8.98 -0.16 5.93
C LEU A 32 8.91 1.36 6.14
N TRP A 33 8.36 2.08 5.17
CA TRP A 33 8.16 3.53 5.26
C TRP A 33 7.22 3.91 6.39
N GLY A 34 6.06 3.25 6.49
CA GLY A 34 5.10 3.55 7.55
C GLY A 34 5.60 3.16 8.93
N ALA A 35 6.25 2.01 9.08
CA ALA A 35 6.86 1.60 10.36
C ALA A 35 7.95 2.59 10.82
N MET A 36 8.78 3.08 9.88
CA MET A 36 9.79 4.10 10.17
C MET A 36 9.14 5.44 10.55
N TYR A 37 8.14 5.87 9.80
CA TYR A 37 7.38 7.10 10.09
C TYR A 37 6.70 7.01 11.45
N GLY A 38 6.04 5.89 11.76
CA GLY A 38 5.41 5.65 13.05
C GLY A 38 6.41 5.74 14.22
N ALA A 39 7.56 5.12 14.07
CA ALA A 39 8.62 5.19 15.08
C ALA A 39 9.15 6.62 15.29
N ALA A 40 9.33 7.39 14.21
CA ALA A 40 9.79 8.78 14.29
C ALA A 40 8.78 9.72 14.95
N HIS A 41 7.48 9.43 14.82
CA HIS A 41 6.39 10.27 15.34
C HIS A 41 5.72 9.72 16.60
N GLY A 42 6.22 8.62 17.16
CA GLY A 42 5.65 8.01 18.36
C GLY A 42 4.25 7.43 18.16
N ILE A 43 3.91 7.03 16.94
CA ILE A 43 2.61 6.43 16.61
C ILE A 43 2.70 4.93 16.89
N ALA A 44 1.95 4.46 17.88
CA ALA A 44 1.80 3.03 18.17
C ALA A 44 0.78 2.40 17.20
N PHE A 45 1.09 1.21 16.70
CA PHE A 45 0.24 0.47 15.76
C PHE A 45 0.39 -1.05 15.98
N ASP A 46 -0.55 -1.82 15.47
CA ASP A 46 -0.47 -3.28 15.42
C ASP A 46 0.41 -3.71 14.24
N ASP A 47 1.61 -4.19 14.52
CA ASP A 47 2.66 -4.49 13.55
C ASP A 47 2.25 -5.59 12.55
N GLU A 48 1.59 -6.67 13.02
CA GLU A 48 1.10 -7.74 12.14
C GLU A 48 -0.03 -7.25 11.24
N LEU A 49 -1.02 -6.56 11.82
CA LEU A 49 -2.16 -6.03 11.08
C LEU A 49 -1.69 -5.05 9.99
N TYR A 50 -0.79 -4.13 10.36
CA TYR A 50 -0.22 -3.17 9.43
C TYR A 50 0.59 -3.85 8.31
N TYR A 51 1.41 -4.84 8.66
CA TYR A 51 2.21 -5.58 7.67
C TYR A 51 1.35 -6.32 6.65
N VAL A 52 0.34 -7.05 7.12
CA VAL A 52 -0.60 -7.77 6.25
C VAL A 52 -1.35 -6.81 5.35
N SER A 53 -1.86 -5.70 5.90
CA SER A 53 -2.54 -4.67 5.12
C SER A 53 -1.63 -4.04 4.07
N ALA A 54 -0.38 -3.71 4.44
CA ALA A 54 0.59 -3.16 3.51
C ALA A 54 0.98 -4.14 2.40
N LEU A 55 1.02 -5.45 2.67
CA LEU A 55 1.29 -6.45 1.64
C LEU A 55 0.11 -6.66 0.68
N LEU A 56 -1.12 -6.46 1.13
CA LEU A 56 -2.32 -6.80 0.35
C LEU A 56 -3.02 -5.57 -0.26
N HIS A 57 -2.59 -4.33 0.03
CA HIS A 57 -3.35 -3.13 -0.34
C HIS A 57 -3.57 -2.95 -1.84
N ASP A 58 -2.64 -3.39 -2.65
CA ASP A 58 -2.69 -3.28 -4.11
C ASP A 58 -3.12 -4.58 -4.83
N ILE A 59 -3.56 -5.61 -4.09
CA ILE A 59 -3.91 -6.89 -4.71
C ILE A 59 -5.05 -6.76 -5.72
N GLY A 60 -5.95 -5.81 -5.51
CA GLY A 60 -7.03 -5.47 -6.44
C GLY A 60 -6.57 -4.83 -7.76
N LEU A 61 -5.28 -4.48 -7.91
CA LEU A 61 -4.70 -4.06 -9.20
C LEU A 61 -4.26 -5.23 -10.07
N THR A 62 -4.18 -6.44 -9.51
CA THR A 62 -3.70 -7.62 -10.24
C THR A 62 -4.83 -8.26 -11.05
N GLU A 63 -4.51 -8.77 -12.23
CA GLU A 63 -5.49 -9.31 -13.19
C GLU A 63 -6.47 -10.33 -12.58
N PRO A 64 -6.06 -11.29 -11.72
CA PRO A 64 -7.02 -12.24 -11.15
C PRO A 64 -8.03 -11.64 -10.17
N PHE A 65 -7.73 -10.46 -9.59
CA PHE A 65 -8.52 -9.83 -8.54
C PHE A 65 -9.06 -8.44 -8.92
N ASP A 66 -8.74 -7.98 -10.12
CA ASP A 66 -9.23 -6.70 -10.60
C ASP A 66 -10.74 -6.74 -10.86
N SER A 67 -11.49 -5.98 -10.10
CA SER A 67 -12.94 -5.87 -10.26
C SER A 67 -13.31 -4.97 -11.45
N HIS A 68 -14.38 -5.32 -12.15
CA HIS A 68 -14.98 -4.46 -13.18
C HIS A 68 -15.97 -3.43 -12.62
N ARG A 69 -16.29 -3.47 -11.32
CA ARG A 69 -17.34 -2.65 -10.70
C ARG A 69 -16.88 -1.80 -9.55
N VAL A 70 -16.11 -2.37 -8.63
CA VAL A 70 -15.62 -1.67 -7.45
C VAL A 70 -14.18 -1.20 -7.67
N SER A 71 -13.76 -0.19 -6.95
CA SER A 71 -12.40 0.32 -6.99
C SER A 71 -11.40 -0.75 -6.55
N PHE A 72 -10.12 -0.59 -6.91
CA PHE A 72 -9.11 -1.60 -6.58
C PHE A 72 -8.90 -1.73 -5.07
N GLU A 73 -8.98 -0.60 -4.35
CA GLU A 73 -8.84 -0.59 -2.89
C GLU A 73 -10.02 -1.27 -2.18
N GLU A 74 -11.24 -1.17 -2.73
CA GLU A 74 -12.40 -1.91 -2.21
C GLU A 74 -12.26 -3.41 -2.49
N ALA A 75 -11.90 -3.78 -3.72
CA ALA A 75 -11.64 -5.19 -4.07
C ALA A 75 -10.50 -5.78 -3.22
N GLY A 76 -9.42 -5.02 -3.01
CA GLY A 76 -8.31 -5.39 -2.14
C GLY A 76 -8.73 -5.55 -0.68
N GLY A 77 -9.58 -4.65 -0.18
CA GLY A 77 -10.16 -4.71 1.16
C GLY A 77 -10.99 -5.97 1.39
N ASP A 78 -11.87 -6.32 0.44
CA ASP A 78 -12.67 -7.55 0.50
C ASP A 78 -11.78 -8.81 0.53
N LEU A 79 -10.72 -8.83 -0.28
CA LEU A 79 -9.74 -9.92 -0.29
C LEU A 79 -8.95 -10.00 1.01
N ALA A 80 -8.57 -8.87 1.60
CA ALA A 80 -7.87 -8.85 2.89
C ALA A 80 -8.77 -9.32 4.03
N TRP A 81 -10.07 -8.99 4.01
CA TRP A 81 -11.05 -9.53 4.94
C TRP A 81 -11.13 -11.05 4.84
N LEU A 82 -11.29 -11.56 3.63
CA LEU A 82 -11.35 -13.01 3.35
C LEU A 82 -10.06 -13.70 3.80
N PHE A 83 -8.91 -13.10 3.48
CA PHE A 83 -7.59 -13.58 3.89
C PHE A 83 -7.50 -13.67 5.43
N GLY A 84 -7.87 -12.60 6.14
CA GLY A 84 -7.83 -12.53 7.60
C GLY A 84 -8.64 -13.65 8.25
N VAL A 85 -9.88 -13.85 7.80
CA VAL A 85 -10.76 -14.94 8.30
C VAL A 85 -10.13 -16.32 8.00
N ALA A 86 -9.60 -16.51 6.80
CA ALA A 86 -8.93 -17.77 6.42
C ALA A 86 -7.63 -18.01 7.21
N ALA A 87 -6.93 -16.94 7.61
CA ALA A 87 -5.76 -17.00 8.49
C ALA A 87 -6.11 -17.20 9.98
N GLY A 88 -7.40 -17.30 10.33
CA GLY A 88 -7.88 -17.54 11.68
C GLY A 88 -8.03 -16.27 12.53
N TRP A 89 -8.05 -15.08 11.92
CA TRP A 89 -8.31 -13.84 12.64
C TRP A 89 -9.79 -13.73 13.04
N PRO A 90 -10.09 -13.09 14.18
CA PRO A 90 -11.46 -12.67 14.50
C PRO A 90 -12.02 -11.76 13.40
N ALA A 91 -13.33 -11.78 13.21
CA ALA A 91 -13.99 -11.05 12.12
C ALA A 91 -13.78 -9.52 12.18
N ASP A 92 -13.72 -8.96 13.38
CA ASP A 92 -13.44 -7.55 13.62
C ASP A 92 -11.99 -7.17 13.21
N ARG A 93 -11.00 -8.03 13.50
CA ARG A 93 -9.63 -7.84 13.06
C ARG A 93 -9.50 -7.93 11.53
N ALA A 94 -10.20 -8.90 10.92
CA ALA A 94 -10.24 -9.01 9.46
C ALA A 94 -10.91 -7.78 8.82
N ALA A 95 -11.97 -7.25 9.42
CA ALA A 95 -12.63 -6.02 8.99
C ALA A 95 -11.69 -4.81 9.08
N ARG A 96 -10.85 -4.75 10.13
CA ARG A 96 -9.82 -3.69 10.23
C ARG A 96 -8.82 -3.73 9.09
N ALA A 97 -8.34 -4.90 8.67
CA ALA A 97 -7.43 -5.00 7.53
C ALA A 97 -8.08 -4.46 6.23
N SER A 98 -9.36 -4.79 6.01
CA SER A 98 -10.14 -4.25 4.90
C SER A 98 -10.23 -2.71 4.94
N GLU A 99 -10.58 -2.17 6.10
CA GLU A 99 -10.72 -0.72 6.30
C GLU A 99 -9.41 0.02 6.08
N ILE A 100 -8.29 -0.48 6.60
CA ILE A 100 -6.95 0.08 6.37
C ILE A 100 -6.65 0.18 4.88
N ILE A 101 -6.95 -0.88 4.13
CA ILE A 101 -6.72 -0.90 2.68
C ILE A 101 -7.61 0.11 1.96
N VAL A 102 -8.90 0.20 2.29
CA VAL A 102 -9.79 1.19 1.66
C VAL A 102 -9.35 2.62 1.98
N LEU A 103 -8.95 2.88 3.23
CA LEU A 103 -8.61 4.22 3.69
C LEU A 103 -7.25 4.73 3.20
N HIS A 104 -6.33 3.84 2.74
CA HIS A 104 -5.04 4.32 2.22
C HIS A 104 -5.17 5.25 1.01
N MET A 105 -6.29 5.18 0.29
CA MET A 105 -6.60 6.05 -0.86
C MET A 105 -7.30 7.36 -0.46
N ARG A 106 -7.46 7.66 0.82
CA ARG A 106 -8.05 8.91 1.30
C ARG A 106 -6.97 9.98 1.48
N ASP A 107 -7.37 11.25 1.32
CA ASP A 107 -6.43 12.38 1.41
C ASP A 107 -5.97 12.67 2.85
N ASP A 108 -6.80 12.37 3.84
CA ASP A 108 -6.53 12.64 5.25
C ASP A 108 -7.10 11.52 6.13
N VAL A 109 -6.21 10.91 6.93
CA VAL A 109 -6.53 9.90 7.93
C VAL A 109 -5.89 10.30 9.25
N SER A 110 -6.67 10.33 10.33
CA SER A 110 -6.19 10.74 11.64
C SER A 110 -5.23 9.70 12.25
N SER A 111 -4.01 10.09 12.56
CA SER A 111 -3.02 9.22 13.21
C SER A 111 -3.40 8.78 14.62
N THR A 112 -4.28 9.52 15.30
CA THR A 112 -4.74 9.20 16.66
C THR A 112 -5.98 8.35 16.70
N ALA A 113 -6.84 8.44 15.68
CA ALA A 113 -8.07 7.65 15.58
C ALA A 113 -7.85 6.34 14.83
N ASP A 114 -6.95 6.33 13.87
CA ASP A 114 -6.67 5.19 12.99
C ASP A 114 -5.19 5.17 12.55
N PRO A 115 -4.30 4.69 13.43
CA PRO A 115 -2.87 4.73 13.18
C PRO A 115 -2.44 3.90 11.96
N GLU A 116 -2.94 2.69 11.78
CA GLU A 116 -2.52 1.81 10.68
C GLU A 116 -2.93 2.38 9.32
N SER A 117 -4.15 2.90 9.19
CA SER A 117 -4.62 3.54 7.95
C SER A 117 -3.83 4.80 7.64
N HIS A 118 -3.52 5.61 8.66
CA HIS A 118 -2.66 6.79 8.51
C HIS A 118 -1.27 6.41 8.02
N LEU A 119 -0.64 5.41 8.65
CA LEU A 119 0.70 4.97 8.28
C LEU A 119 0.75 4.45 6.84
N LEU A 120 -0.27 3.68 6.42
CA LEU A 120 -0.33 3.18 5.06
C LEU A 120 -0.52 4.31 4.05
N GLN A 121 -1.42 5.26 4.32
CA GLN A 121 -1.65 6.43 3.48
C GLN A 121 -0.38 7.29 3.31
N VAL A 122 0.36 7.55 4.39
CA VAL A 122 1.62 8.30 4.35
C VAL A 122 2.68 7.53 3.55
N ALA A 123 2.83 6.24 3.82
CA ALA A 123 3.85 5.40 3.19
C ALA A 123 3.64 5.24 1.69
N THR A 124 2.40 4.96 1.26
CA THR A 124 2.07 4.82 -0.17
C THR A 124 2.16 6.16 -0.90
N SER A 125 1.72 7.27 -0.30
CA SER A 125 1.90 8.60 -0.86
C SER A 125 3.37 8.98 -1.07
N TRP A 126 4.24 8.60 -0.14
CA TRP A 126 5.68 8.75 -0.29
C TRP A 126 6.21 7.89 -1.43
N ASP A 127 5.93 6.58 -1.39
CA ASP A 127 6.51 5.65 -2.37
C ASP A 127 6.00 5.90 -3.80
N VAL A 128 4.73 6.29 -3.98
CA VAL A 128 4.14 6.50 -5.31
C VAL A 128 4.47 7.87 -5.88
N VAL A 129 4.27 8.94 -5.12
CA VAL A 129 4.36 10.33 -5.63
C VAL A 129 5.38 11.21 -4.92
N GLY A 130 6.19 10.66 -4.03
CA GLY A 130 7.27 11.38 -3.36
C GLY A 130 6.79 12.47 -2.38
N ARG A 131 5.62 12.33 -1.76
CA ARG A 131 5.13 13.29 -0.76
C ARG A 131 6.00 13.27 0.49
N ARG A 132 6.23 14.45 1.10
CA ARG A 132 6.94 14.64 2.38
C ARG A 132 8.37 14.05 2.39
N PRO A 133 9.20 14.37 1.40
CA PRO A 133 10.55 13.80 1.30
C PRO A 133 11.42 14.09 2.55
N GLU A 134 11.15 15.17 3.27
CA GLU A 134 11.82 15.58 4.50
C GLU A 134 11.59 14.61 5.66
N GLU A 135 10.51 13.86 5.66
CA GLU A 135 10.14 12.89 6.70
C GLU A 135 10.93 11.57 6.57
N PHE A 136 11.60 11.36 5.45
CA PHE A 136 12.31 10.12 5.15
C PHE A 136 13.81 10.37 4.93
N PRO A 137 14.68 10.12 5.94
CA PRO A 137 16.10 10.41 5.87
C PRO A 137 16.81 9.75 4.67
N PRO A 138 17.77 10.44 4.02
CA PRO A 138 18.45 9.93 2.82
C PRO A 138 19.08 8.55 2.99
N GLU A 139 19.68 8.28 4.18
CA GLU A 139 20.30 6.98 4.46
C GLU A 139 19.27 5.85 4.52
N ALA A 140 18.12 6.09 5.15
CA ALA A 140 17.04 5.10 5.21
C ALA A 140 16.45 4.84 3.81
N ARG A 141 16.33 5.89 2.98
CA ARG A 141 15.94 5.76 1.57
C ARG A 141 16.91 4.85 0.82
N ALA A 142 18.20 5.14 0.89
CA ALA A 142 19.24 4.38 0.20
C ALA A 142 19.26 2.90 0.64
N GLN A 143 19.18 2.63 1.94
CA GLN A 143 19.16 1.27 2.48
C GLN A 143 17.91 0.48 2.02
N THR A 144 16.74 1.11 2.06
CA THR A 144 15.49 0.47 1.64
C THR A 144 15.50 0.18 0.15
N LEU A 145 15.91 1.13 -0.69
CA LEU A 145 15.96 0.95 -2.14
C LEU A 145 17.03 -0.05 -2.59
N ALA A 146 18.16 -0.15 -1.87
CA ALA A 146 19.17 -1.16 -2.15
C ALA A 146 18.62 -2.60 -1.96
N ARG A 147 17.73 -2.80 -0.99
CA ARG A 147 17.14 -4.10 -0.68
C ARG A 147 15.85 -4.39 -1.46
N TYR A 148 15.06 -3.37 -1.68
CA TYR A 148 13.77 -3.43 -2.37
C TYR A 148 13.72 -2.38 -3.48
N PRO A 149 14.44 -2.62 -4.61
CA PRO A 149 14.54 -1.66 -5.70
C PRO A 149 13.19 -1.42 -6.39
N ARG A 150 13.04 -0.27 -7.00
CA ARG A 150 11.78 0.13 -7.66
C ARG A 150 11.50 -0.64 -8.95
N GLN A 151 12.52 -1.01 -9.72
CA GLN A 151 12.39 -1.89 -10.90
C GLN A 151 11.34 -1.42 -11.92
N GLY A 152 11.24 -0.11 -12.14
CA GLY A 152 10.24 0.44 -13.06
C GLY A 152 8.83 0.57 -12.47
N PHE A 153 8.68 0.47 -11.16
CA PHE A 153 7.40 0.58 -10.45
C PHE A 153 6.57 1.79 -10.88
N GLY A 154 7.18 2.98 -11.00
CA GLY A 154 6.44 4.19 -11.36
C GLY A 154 5.68 4.06 -12.68
N SER A 155 6.30 3.48 -13.73
CA SER A 155 5.64 3.29 -15.02
C SER A 155 4.58 2.16 -14.98
N GLU A 156 4.85 1.08 -14.29
CA GLU A 156 3.89 -0.02 -14.12
C GLU A 156 2.65 0.45 -13.36
N PHE A 157 2.86 1.13 -12.22
CA PHE A 157 1.78 1.63 -11.39
C PHE A 157 0.91 2.68 -12.11
N LEU A 158 1.55 3.61 -12.85
CA LEU A 158 0.82 4.59 -13.64
C LEU A 158 -0.08 3.92 -14.69
N ALA A 159 0.42 2.91 -15.39
CA ALA A 159 -0.38 2.17 -16.36
C ALA A 159 -1.61 1.48 -15.71
N CYS A 160 -1.44 0.91 -14.51
CA CYS A 160 -2.57 0.35 -13.74
C CYS A 160 -3.58 1.44 -13.36
N PHE A 161 -3.13 2.59 -12.87
CA PHE A 161 -4.01 3.70 -12.47
C PHE A 161 -4.77 4.31 -13.65
N GLU A 162 -4.13 4.49 -14.79
CA GLU A 162 -4.78 4.95 -16.03
C GLU A 162 -5.84 3.96 -16.51
N ASP A 163 -5.57 2.66 -16.42
CA ASP A 163 -6.56 1.62 -16.76
C ASP A 163 -7.74 1.62 -15.78
N GLN A 164 -7.49 1.70 -14.46
CA GLN A 164 -8.53 1.84 -13.45
C GLN A 164 -9.40 3.09 -13.70
N ALA A 165 -8.77 4.24 -13.93
CA ALA A 165 -9.46 5.51 -14.20
C ALA A 165 -10.35 5.43 -15.44
N ARG A 166 -9.86 4.82 -16.51
CA ARG A 166 -10.61 4.66 -17.77
C ARG A 166 -11.85 3.77 -17.59
N ARG A 167 -11.72 2.70 -16.80
CA ARG A 167 -12.81 1.72 -16.58
C ARG A 167 -13.76 2.11 -15.44
N LYS A 168 -13.24 2.87 -14.47
CA LYS A 168 -13.95 3.22 -13.22
C LYS A 168 -13.84 4.73 -12.96
N PRO A 169 -14.61 5.57 -13.68
CA PRO A 169 -14.46 7.04 -13.65
C PRO A 169 -14.77 7.68 -12.29
N ASP A 170 -15.50 6.99 -11.41
CA ASP A 170 -15.84 7.47 -10.06
C ASP A 170 -14.87 6.96 -8.97
N SER A 171 -13.79 6.26 -9.34
CA SER A 171 -12.82 5.69 -8.40
C SER A 171 -11.80 6.70 -7.89
N ALA A 172 -11.16 6.39 -6.76
CA ALA A 172 -10.03 7.15 -6.25
C ALA A 172 -8.84 7.21 -7.23
N ALA A 173 -8.63 6.15 -8.00
CA ALA A 173 -7.63 6.15 -9.08
C ALA A 173 -7.96 7.18 -10.16
N ALA A 174 -9.23 7.29 -10.58
CA ALA A 174 -9.67 8.30 -11.55
C ALA A 174 -9.47 9.73 -11.01
N ALA A 175 -9.83 9.97 -9.76
CA ALA A 175 -9.58 11.26 -9.11
C ALA A 175 -8.09 11.59 -9.06
N SER A 176 -7.24 10.61 -8.75
CA SER A 176 -5.78 10.77 -8.70
C SER A 176 -5.20 11.12 -10.09
N VAL A 177 -5.64 10.43 -11.13
CA VAL A 177 -5.22 10.70 -12.53
C VAL A 177 -5.65 12.10 -12.95
N ALA A 178 -6.89 12.51 -12.65
CA ALA A 178 -7.40 13.85 -12.93
C ALA A 178 -6.61 14.95 -12.18
N ASN A 179 -6.02 14.62 -11.03
CA ASN A 179 -5.18 15.51 -10.21
C ASN A 179 -3.68 15.38 -10.51
N ASN A 180 -3.31 15.12 -11.76
CA ASN A 180 -1.91 15.06 -12.23
C ASN A 180 -1.02 14.03 -11.51
N ALA A 181 -1.57 12.87 -11.14
CA ALA A 181 -0.76 11.78 -10.57
C ALA A 181 0.40 11.37 -11.48
N ALA A 182 0.20 11.39 -12.81
CA ALA A 182 1.21 11.01 -13.78
C ALA A 182 2.50 11.85 -13.67
N ASP A 183 2.36 13.18 -13.56
CA ASP A 183 3.53 14.07 -13.46
C ASP A 183 4.25 13.89 -12.12
N ARG A 184 3.48 13.69 -11.03
CA ARG A 184 4.05 13.45 -9.70
C ARG A 184 4.77 12.10 -9.61
N ILE A 185 4.22 11.05 -10.21
CA ILE A 185 4.87 9.72 -10.27
C ILE A 185 6.18 9.82 -11.03
N LYS A 186 6.19 10.48 -12.20
CA LYS A 186 7.40 10.67 -13.02
C LYS A 186 8.47 11.54 -12.34
N ALA A 187 8.07 12.45 -11.48
CA ALA A 187 8.96 13.34 -10.73
C ALA A 187 9.35 12.76 -9.35
N ASN A 188 9.07 11.49 -9.08
CA ASN A 188 9.34 10.89 -7.78
C ASN A 188 10.84 10.85 -7.48
N PRO A 189 11.30 11.42 -6.35
CA PRO A 189 12.73 11.46 -6.00
C PRO A 189 13.34 10.09 -5.70
N LEU A 190 12.54 9.03 -5.63
CA LEU A 190 13.02 7.65 -5.47
C LEU A 190 13.43 6.99 -6.79
N ASP A 191 13.12 7.60 -7.93
CA ASP A 191 13.47 7.09 -9.26
C ASP A 191 14.72 7.78 -9.87
N GLY A 192 15.33 8.74 -9.12
CA GLY A 192 16.49 9.53 -9.53
C GLY A 192 17.83 8.92 -9.18
#